data_04b4d3fdde8849b0f884b9d3377f470e
#
_entry.id   04b4d3fdde8849b0f884b9d3377f470e
#
_cell.length_a   1.000
_cell.length_b   1.000
_cell.length_c   1.000
_cell.angle_alpha   90.00
_cell.angle_beta   90.00
_cell.angle_gamma   90.00
#
_symmetry.space_group_name_H-M   'P 1'
#
loop_
_entity.id
_entity.type
_entity.pdbx_description
1 polymer ?
#
loop_
_entity_poly.entity_id
_entity_poly.type
_entity_poly.pdbx_seq_one_letter_code
_entity_poly.pdbx_strand_id
1 'polypeptide(L)'
;MVFKRNDLFSRFPWLREKNIPMIISADYDGLICASFLHHHLNWQLEGYYDLNTIWISEKGIQEKQNLVWVDLNILPKQGKAIGGHIISISGDVPPGFQSSCNPNILAEITAGEFHQKFPF
;
A
#
# COMPACT_ATOMS: atom_id res chain seq x y z
N MET A 1 -1.90 -10.79 -17.11
CA MET A 1 -1.78 -9.32 -17.28
C MET A 1 -0.33 -8.91 -17.04
N VAL A 2 0.19 -8.02 -17.87
CA VAL A 2 1.53 -7.45 -17.68
C VAL A 2 1.36 -6.00 -17.25
N PHE A 3 1.87 -5.66 -16.06
CA PHE A 3 1.91 -4.27 -15.61
C PHE A 3 3.05 -3.52 -16.33
N LYS A 4 2.70 -2.45 -17.00
CA LYS A 4 3.70 -1.57 -17.59
C LYS A 4 4.18 -0.59 -16.52
N ARG A 5 5.47 -0.53 -16.31
CA ARG A 5 6.12 0.34 -15.32
C ARG A 5 5.70 1.80 -15.45
N ASN A 6 5.63 2.29 -16.68
CA ASN A 6 5.25 3.69 -16.93
C ASN A 6 3.81 3.98 -16.54
N ASP A 7 2.90 3.03 -16.74
CA ASP A 7 1.49 3.19 -16.38
C ASP A 7 1.33 3.24 -14.85
N LEU A 8 2.05 2.39 -14.12
CA LEU A 8 2.08 2.41 -12.67
C LEU A 8 2.61 3.75 -12.13
N PHE A 9 3.71 4.24 -12.68
CA PHE A 9 4.29 5.50 -12.22
C PHE A 9 3.48 6.73 -12.64
N SER A 10 2.74 6.65 -13.73
CA SER A 10 1.76 7.71 -14.08
C SER A 10 0.61 7.76 -13.10
N ARG A 11 0.11 6.60 -12.70
CA ARG A 11 -1.02 6.48 -11.77
C ARG A 11 -0.62 6.75 -10.31
N PHE A 12 0.57 6.28 -9.94
CA PHE A 12 1.11 6.39 -8.57
C PHE A 12 2.51 7.02 -8.61
N PRO A 13 2.63 8.32 -8.88
CA PRO A 13 3.94 8.97 -9.04
C PRO A 13 4.79 8.92 -7.77
N TRP A 14 4.17 8.86 -6.61
CA TRP A 14 4.82 8.75 -5.31
C TRP A 14 5.64 7.45 -5.13
N LEU A 15 5.41 6.39 -5.94
CA LEU A 15 6.24 5.19 -5.92
C LEU A 15 7.72 5.44 -6.30
N ARG A 16 8.01 6.57 -6.91
CA ARG A 16 9.37 6.98 -7.30
C ARG A 16 10.01 7.94 -6.33
N GLU A 17 9.24 8.49 -5.41
CA GLU A 17 9.73 9.46 -4.45
C GLU A 17 10.66 8.80 -3.42
N LYS A 18 11.66 9.55 -2.97
CA LYS A 18 12.58 9.13 -1.92
C LYS A 18 12.29 9.89 -0.64
N ASN A 19 12.77 9.35 0.48
CA ASN A 19 12.73 10.01 1.80
C ASN A 19 11.31 10.32 2.30
N ILE A 20 10.30 9.56 1.87
CA ILE A 20 8.93 9.77 2.36
C ILE A 20 8.64 8.91 3.59
N PRO A 21 7.75 9.36 4.48
CA PRO A 21 7.38 8.62 5.66
C PRO A 21 6.45 7.45 5.32
N MET A 22 6.59 6.33 6.03
CA MET A 22 5.71 5.18 5.90
C MET A 22 5.19 4.68 7.24
N ILE A 23 3.99 4.13 7.22
CA ILE A 23 3.39 3.30 8.28
C ILE A 23 3.28 1.88 7.74
N ILE A 24 3.60 0.90 8.56
CA ILE A 24 3.57 -0.51 8.17
C ILE A 24 2.56 -1.31 9.00
N SER A 25 2.16 -2.48 8.50
CA SER A 25 1.55 -3.50 9.33
C SER A 25 2.56 -4.02 10.35
N ALA A 26 2.10 -4.29 11.58
CA ALA A 26 2.95 -4.76 12.68
C ALA A 26 3.16 -6.29 12.60
N ASP A 27 3.67 -6.76 11.48
CA ASP A 27 3.95 -8.16 11.19
C ASP A 27 5.21 -8.31 10.34
N TYR A 28 5.57 -9.55 10.02
CA TYR A 28 6.78 -9.83 9.23
C TYR A 28 6.70 -9.26 7.81
N ASP A 29 5.55 -9.29 7.17
CA ASP A 29 5.38 -8.78 5.81
C ASP A 29 5.60 -7.27 5.78
N GLY A 30 5.01 -6.54 6.72
CA GLY A 30 5.23 -5.11 6.89
C GLY A 30 6.69 -4.77 7.16
N LEU A 31 7.37 -5.55 8.00
CA LEU A 31 8.78 -5.33 8.32
C LEU A 31 9.69 -5.59 7.11
N ILE A 32 9.45 -6.65 6.35
CA ILE A 32 10.21 -6.97 5.14
C ILE A 32 10.00 -5.86 4.09
N CYS A 33 8.76 -5.43 3.88
CA CYS A 33 8.44 -4.32 2.99
C CYS A 33 9.15 -3.03 3.41
N ALA A 34 9.10 -2.70 4.71
CA ALA A 34 9.78 -1.52 5.24
C ALA A 34 11.29 -1.56 5.01
N SER A 35 11.91 -2.70 5.25
CA SER A 35 13.35 -2.89 5.04
C SER A 35 13.74 -2.70 3.58
N PHE A 36 12.95 -3.25 2.66
CA PHE A 36 13.17 -3.10 1.22
C PHE A 36 13.01 -1.65 0.76
N LEU A 37 11.92 -1.00 1.16
CA LEU A 37 11.63 0.38 0.78
C LEU A 37 12.63 1.37 1.38
N HIS A 38 13.05 1.14 2.62
CA HIS A 38 14.11 1.94 3.24
C HIS A 38 15.43 1.79 2.49
N HIS A 39 15.83 0.56 2.16
CA HIS A 39 17.08 0.30 1.44
C HIS A 39 17.13 0.96 0.05
N HIS A 40 16.06 0.85 -0.72
CA HIS A 40 16.04 1.31 -2.11
C HIS A 40 15.60 2.76 -2.30
N LEU A 41 14.69 3.24 -1.46
CA LEU A 41 14.07 4.57 -1.61
C LEU A 41 14.33 5.49 -0.41
N ASN A 42 15.02 5.00 0.62
CA ASN A 42 15.25 5.70 1.87
C ASN A 42 13.93 6.17 2.53
N TRP A 43 12.87 5.39 2.37
CA TRP A 43 11.62 5.67 3.08
C TRP A 43 11.82 5.51 4.58
N GLN A 44 11.24 6.40 5.36
CA GLN A 44 11.43 6.43 6.81
C GLN A 44 10.26 5.79 7.52
N LEU A 45 10.55 4.82 8.41
CA LEU A 45 9.53 4.21 9.24
C LEU A 45 9.09 5.19 10.32
N GLU A 46 7.85 5.67 10.23
CA GLU A 46 7.29 6.67 11.13
C GLU A 46 6.08 6.14 11.92
N GLY A 47 5.72 4.90 11.73
CA GLY A 47 4.65 4.28 12.49
C GLY A 47 4.32 2.86 12.10
N TYR A 48 3.46 2.24 12.89
CA TYR A 48 2.93 0.91 12.63
C TYR A 48 1.49 0.76 13.15
N TYR A 49 0.79 -0.20 12.59
CA TYR A 49 -0.58 -0.55 12.94
C TYR A 49 -0.71 -2.05 13.21
N ASP A 50 -1.27 -2.41 14.36
CA ASP A 50 -1.41 -3.79 14.82
C ASP A 50 -2.86 -4.32 14.82
N LEU A 51 -3.74 -3.69 14.05
CA LEU A 51 -5.19 -3.91 13.98
C LEU A 51 -6.00 -3.30 15.13
N ASN A 52 -5.38 -2.89 16.21
CA ASN A 52 -6.03 -2.26 17.35
C ASN A 52 -5.54 -0.83 17.59
N THR A 53 -4.25 -0.63 17.41
CA THR A 53 -3.57 0.62 17.78
C THR A 53 -2.68 1.09 16.64
N ILE A 54 -2.70 2.37 16.39
CA ILE A 54 -1.76 3.04 15.49
C ILE A 54 -0.74 3.78 16.35
N TRP A 55 0.53 3.49 16.09
CA TRP A 55 1.65 4.24 16.64
C TRP A 55 2.25 5.09 15.53
N ILE A 56 2.33 6.39 15.75
CA ILE A 56 2.90 7.34 14.78
C ILE A 56 3.85 8.27 15.52
N SER A 57 5.03 8.48 14.94
CA SER A 57 6.00 9.46 15.43
C SER A 57 5.47 10.90 15.28
N GLU A 58 6.04 11.83 16.01
CA GLU A 58 5.73 13.27 15.83
C GLU A 58 5.98 13.73 14.39
N LYS A 59 7.05 13.26 13.78
CA LYS A 59 7.37 13.54 12.36
C LYS A 59 6.31 12.96 11.44
N GLY A 60 5.86 11.72 11.67
CA GLY A 60 4.78 11.10 10.90
C GLY A 60 3.47 11.89 10.98
N ILE A 61 3.16 12.44 12.15
CA ILE A 61 1.98 13.31 12.34
C ILE A 61 2.13 14.61 11.56
N GLN A 62 3.31 15.25 11.62
CA GLN A 62 3.60 16.49 10.89
C GLN A 62 3.53 16.29 9.37
N GLU A 63 3.98 15.16 8.89
CA GLU A 63 4.05 14.80 7.47
C GLU A 63 2.90 13.90 7.01
N LYS A 64 1.79 13.86 7.73
CA LYS A 64 0.67 12.92 7.48
C LYS A 64 0.13 12.90 6.05
N GLN A 65 0.25 14.00 5.32
CA GLN A 65 -0.18 14.07 3.91
C GLN A 65 0.74 13.28 2.96
N ASN A 66 1.98 13.05 3.40
CA ASN A 66 2.97 12.30 2.62
C ASN A 66 3.09 10.83 3.06
N LEU A 67 2.44 10.44 4.14
CA LEU A 67 2.48 9.07 4.65
C LEU A 67 2.01 8.06 3.61
N VAL A 68 2.79 7.00 3.47
CA VAL A 68 2.41 5.82 2.70
C VAL A 68 2.10 4.67 3.66
N TRP A 69 0.96 4.05 3.45
CA TRP A 69 0.51 2.88 4.21
C TRP A 69 1.01 1.62 3.50
N VAL A 70 1.93 0.91 4.10
CA VAL A 70 2.62 -0.25 3.50
C VAL A 70 2.08 -1.53 4.10
N ASP A 71 1.70 -2.45 3.23
CA ASP A 71 1.04 -3.71 3.59
C ASP A 71 -0.26 -3.52 4.39
N LEU A 72 -0.87 -2.36 4.21
CA LEU A 72 -2.12 -1.95 4.85
C LEU A 72 -3.14 -1.54 3.79
N ASN A 73 -4.31 -2.18 3.83
CA ASN A 73 -5.42 -1.83 2.93
C ASN A 73 -6.39 -0.83 3.55
N ILE A 74 -5.91 -0.06 4.52
CA ILE A 74 -6.71 1.01 5.14
C ILE A 74 -6.55 2.25 4.29
N LEU A 75 -7.68 2.77 3.80
CA LEU A 75 -7.66 3.87 2.87
C LEU A 75 -8.47 5.06 3.37
N PRO A 76 -7.80 6.10 3.81
CA PRO A 76 -8.41 7.40 3.74
C PRO A 76 -8.64 7.77 2.27
N LYS A 77 -9.71 8.49 1.96
CA LYS A 77 -10.12 8.86 0.58
C LYS A 77 -9.01 9.45 -0.31
N GLN A 78 -7.91 9.87 0.26
CA GLN A 78 -6.76 10.49 -0.42
C GLN A 78 -5.42 9.92 0.04
N GLY A 79 -5.45 8.77 0.72
CA GLY A 79 -4.24 8.13 1.24
C GLY A 79 -3.42 7.45 0.16
N LYS A 80 -2.13 7.33 0.40
CA LYS A 80 -1.21 6.53 -0.40
C LYS A 80 -1.06 5.19 0.29
N ALA A 81 -1.36 4.09 -0.41
CA ALA A 81 -1.19 2.74 0.14
C ALA A 81 -0.58 1.81 -0.90
N ILE A 82 0.21 0.86 -0.43
CA ILE A 82 0.78 -0.22 -1.23
C ILE A 82 0.57 -1.55 -0.50
N GLY A 83 0.03 -2.52 -1.19
CA GLY A 83 -0.21 -3.85 -0.60
C GLY A 83 -0.63 -4.86 -1.65
N GLY A 84 -0.73 -6.13 -1.24
CA GLY A 84 -1.02 -7.24 -2.13
C GLY A 84 -2.25 -8.06 -1.71
N HIS A 85 -3.04 -7.60 -0.74
CA HIS A 85 -4.22 -8.35 -0.30
C HIS A 85 -5.37 -8.29 -1.30
N ILE A 86 -6.12 -9.38 -1.41
CA ILE A 86 -7.39 -9.40 -2.14
C ILE A 86 -8.44 -8.72 -1.27
N ILE A 87 -9.02 -7.64 -1.76
CA ILE A 87 -9.94 -6.79 -0.99
C ILE A 87 -11.38 -6.83 -1.48
N SER A 88 -11.63 -7.44 -2.63
CA SER A 88 -12.96 -7.53 -3.21
C SER A 88 -13.42 -8.98 -3.28
N ILE A 89 -14.68 -9.20 -2.89
CA ILE A 89 -15.31 -10.53 -2.96
C ILE A 89 -15.93 -10.75 -4.35
N SER A 90 -16.59 -9.75 -4.89
CA SER A 90 -17.46 -9.87 -6.07
C SER A 90 -17.19 -8.88 -7.21
N GLY A 91 -16.08 -8.20 -7.18
CA GLY A 91 -15.68 -7.25 -8.24
C GLY A 91 -15.86 -5.78 -7.89
N ASP A 92 -16.72 -5.44 -6.94
CA ASP A 92 -16.89 -4.06 -6.51
C ASP A 92 -15.73 -3.66 -5.58
N VAL A 93 -14.96 -2.68 -6.00
CA VAL A 93 -13.88 -2.12 -5.19
C VAL A 93 -14.47 -1.07 -4.25
N PRO A 94 -14.30 -1.19 -2.93
CA PRO A 94 -14.80 -0.20 -1.99
C PRO A 94 -14.27 1.20 -2.30
N PRO A 95 -15.07 2.26 -2.05
CA PRO A 95 -14.62 3.64 -2.24
C PRO A 95 -13.34 3.95 -1.49
N GLY A 96 -12.41 4.63 -2.14
CA GLY A 96 -11.10 5.00 -1.56
C GLY A 96 -9.95 4.09 -1.98
N PHE A 97 -10.21 2.88 -2.48
CA PHE A 97 -9.15 1.97 -2.93
C PHE A 97 -8.49 2.37 -4.25
N GLN A 98 -8.99 3.37 -4.94
CA GLN A 98 -8.39 3.90 -6.15
C GLN A 98 -7.00 4.52 -5.91
N SER A 99 -6.70 4.96 -4.69
CA SER A 99 -5.39 5.50 -4.30
C SER A 99 -4.39 4.42 -3.86
N SER A 100 -4.83 3.16 -3.79
CA SER A 100 -3.97 2.03 -3.42
C SER A 100 -3.27 1.44 -4.63
N CYS A 101 -1.96 1.35 -4.56
CA CYS A 101 -1.18 0.55 -5.49
C CYS A 101 -1.25 -0.91 -5.06
N ASN A 102 -2.29 -1.60 -5.49
CA ASN A 102 -2.50 -3.02 -5.21
C ASN A 102 -2.64 -3.78 -6.53
N PRO A 103 -1.72 -4.72 -6.83
CA PRO A 103 -1.74 -5.49 -8.06
C PRO A 103 -3.06 -6.26 -8.27
N ASN A 104 -3.68 -6.75 -7.21
CA ASN A 104 -4.94 -7.48 -7.32
C ASN A 104 -6.10 -6.57 -7.73
N ILE A 105 -6.14 -5.32 -7.25
CA ILE A 105 -7.11 -4.33 -7.71
C ILE A 105 -6.86 -3.99 -9.18
N LEU A 106 -5.61 -3.78 -9.55
CA LEU A 106 -5.23 -3.41 -10.92
C LEU A 106 -5.51 -4.53 -11.92
N ALA A 107 -5.46 -5.78 -11.49
CA ALA A 107 -5.74 -6.97 -12.28
C ALA A 107 -7.20 -7.43 -12.18
N GLU A 108 -8.04 -6.71 -11.43
CA GLU A 108 -9.43 -7.06 -11.19
C GLU A 108 -9.61 -8.49 -10.63
N ILE A 109 -8.71 -8.88 -9.71
CA ILE A 109 -8.74 -10.18 -9.05
C ILE A 109 -9.60 -10.09 -7.80
N THR A 110 -10.59 -10.97 -7.70
CA THR A 110 -11.53 -11.05 -6.57
C THR A 110 -11.37 -12.36 -5.81
N ALA A 111 -11.87 -12.42 -4.59
CA ALA A 111 -11.85 -13.62 -3.78
C ALA A 111 -12.66 -14.80 -4.42
N GLY A 112 -13.71 -14.48 -5.17
CA GLY A 112 -14.51 -15.49 -5.89
C GLY A 112 -13.80 -16.10 -7.10
N GLU A 113 -12.77 -15.45 -7.62
CA GLU A 113 -12.08 -15.85 -8.86
C GLU A 113 -10.61 -16.26 -8.65
N PHE A 114 -10.12 -16.26 -7.41
CA PHE A 114 -8.69 -16.49 -7.14
C PHE A 114 -8.20 -17.85 -7.62
N HIS A 115 -9.07 -18.84 -7.73
CA HIS A 115 -8.76 -20.19 -8.26
C HIS A 115 -8.60 -20.19 -9.79
N GLN A 116 -9.07 -19.17 -10.48
CA GLN A 116 -8.93 -19.01 -11.94
C GLN A 116 -7.84 -17.99 -12.30
N LYS A 117 -7.63 -17.01 -11.44
CA LYS A 117 -6.63 -15.96 -11.60
C LYS A 117 -5.71 -15.99 -10.39
N PHE A 118 -4.42 -16.23 -10.59
CA PHE A 118 -3.46 -16.21 -9.49
C PHE A 118 -3.32 -14.79 -8.95
N PRO A 119 -3.59 -14.57 -7.65
CA PRO A 119 -3.38 -13.26 -7.01
C PRO A 119 -1.88 -12.96 -6.88
N PHE A 120 -1.59 -11.71 -6.82
CA PHE A 120 -0.23 -11.21 -6.56
C PHE A 120 0.12 -11.20 -5.09
#